data_f8c4e67c8c538220a1e79820fff3bc08
#
_entry.id   f8c4e67c8c538220a1e79820fff3bc08
#
_cell.length_a   1.000
_cell.length_b   1.000
_cell.length_c   1.000
_cell.angle_alpha   90.00
_cell.angle_beta   90.00
_cell.angle_gamma   90.00
#
_symmetry.space_group_name_H-M   'P 1'
#
loop_
_entity.id
_entity.type
_entity.pdbx_description
1 polymer ?
#
loop_
_entity_poly.entity_id
_entity_poly.type
_entity_poly.pdbx_seq_one_letter_code
_entity_poly.pdbx_strand_id
1 'polypeptide(L)'
;MEIKSTWQDDGKGLHRKYIGELSMCDVLEATIELQEHPQFNSLQHIIEDYTDATNAPFQPTDIKDFSSVVSLRANTKRALKIAIISRDSPESTATANSFCDYMKQCHYECKVFYSVVTALLWVKVS
;
A
#
# COMPACT_ATOMS: atom_id res chain seq x y z
N MET A 1 -6.90 4.51 -15.25
CA MET A 1 -6.81 4.02 -13.86
C MET A 1 -7.68 4.88 -12.96
N GLU A 2 -8.33 4.26 -11.99
CA GLU A 2 -9.06 4.98 -10.96
C GLU A 2 -8.56 4.53 -9.58
N ILE A 3 -8.38 5.48 -8.67
CA ILE A 3 -8.05 5.19 -7.27
C ILE A 3 -9.14 5.82 -6.41
N LYS A 4 -9.85 4.99 -5.66
CA LYS A 4 -10.84 5.47 -4.68
C LYS A 4 -10.19 5.49 -3.30
N SER A 5 -10.08 6.67 -2.75
CA SER A 5 -9.47 6.88 -1.42
C SER A 5 -10.56 7.20 -0.41
N THR A 6 -10.59 6.44 0.69
CA THR A 6 -11.54 6.66 1.78
C THR A 6 -10.75 6.83 3.07
N TRP A 7 -10.78 8.02 3.65
CA TRP A 7 -10.16 8.30 4.94
C TRP A 7 -11.05 7.78 6.06
N GLN A 8 -10.42 7.18 7.06
CA GLN A 8 -11.11 6.50 8.17
C GLN A 8 -10.50 6.93 9.50
N ASP A 9 -11.24 6.73 10.59
CA ASP A 9 -10.76 6.89 11.96
C ASP A 9 -10.13 8.27 12.20
N ASP A 10 -10.81 9.35 11.78
CA ASP A 10 -10.37 10.73 11.94
C ASP A 10 -8.99 11.01 11.33
N GLY A 11 -8.73 10.41 10.17
CA GLY A 11 -7.47 10.62 9.46
C GLY A 11 -6.35 9.67 9.87
N LYS A 12 -6.63 8.70 10.75
CA LYS A 12 -5.64 7.70 11.17
C LYS A 12 -5.54 6.52 10.22
N GLY A 13 -6.57 6.31 9.39
CA GLY A 13 -6.63 5.23 8.43
C GLY A 13 -6.97 5.72 7.04
N LEU A 14 -6.49 4.99 6.03
CA LEU A 14 -6.78 5.26 4.63
C LEU A 14 -6.97 3.95 3.90
N HIS A 15 -8.07 3.84 3.15
CA HIS A 15 -8.32 2.72 2.25
C HIS A 15 -8.24 3.25 0.82
N ARG A 16 -7.25 2.78 0.04
CA ARG A 16 -7.12 3.11 -1.37
C ARG A 16 -7.45 1.88 -2.20
N LYS A 17 -8.46 2.00 -3.04
CA LYS A 17 -8.88 0.92 -3.94
C LYS A 17 -8.45 1.27 -5.36
N TYR A 18 -7.70 0.38 -5.97
CA TYR A 18 -7.19 0.52 -7.33
C TYR A 18 -8.11 -0.21 -8.30
N ILE A 19 -8.57 0.49 -9.33
CA ILE A 19 -9.57 -0.03 -10.27
C ILE A 19 -9.04 0.10 -11.68
N GLY A 20 -9.15 -0.99 -12.46
CA GLY A 20 -8.80 -1.02 -13.86
C GLY A 20 -7.33 -1.32 -14.09
N GLU A 21 -6.84 -0.92 -15.26
CA GLU A 21 -5.45 -1.15 -15.66
C GLU A 21 -4.53 -0.11 -15.03
N LEU A 22 -3.51 -0.57 -14.35
CA LEU A 22 -2.56 0.28 -13.62
C LEU A 22 -1.27 0.43 -14.41
N SER A 23 -0.71 1.64 -14.39
CA SER A 23 0.68 1.86 -14.81
C SER A 23 1.54 2.14 -13.59
N MET A 24 2.83 1.80 -13.67
CA MET A 24 3.77 2.08 -12.59
C MET A 24 3.85 3.58 -12.31
N CYS A 25 3.85 4.41 -13.35
CA CYS A 25 3.91 5.86 -13.20
C CYS A 25 2.72 6.39 -12.40
N ASP A 26 1.51 5.90 -12.68
CA ASP A 26 0.31 6.34 -11.97
C ASP A 26 0.36 5.96 -10.50
N VAL A 27 0.81 4.76 -10.18
CA VAL A 27 0.91 4.30 -8.79
C VAL A 27 1.99 5.06 -8.03
N LEU A 28 3.13 5.32 -8.66
CA LEU A 28 4.20 6.14 -8.07
C LEU A 28 3.72 7.56 -7.79
N GLU A 29 3.03 8.18 -8.75
CA GLU A 29 2.51 9.53 -8.61
C GLU A 29 1.51 9.61 -7.44
N ALA A 30 0.61 8.63 -7.36
CA ALA A 30 -0.36 8.56 -6.25
C ALA A 30 0.35 8.38 -4.89
N THR A 31 1.44 7.63 -4.86
CA THR A 31 2.23 7.44 -3.64
C THR A 31 2.90 8.74 -3.20
N ILE A 32 3.50 9.47 -4.13
CA ILE A 32 4.14 10.75 -3.84
C ILE A 32 3.11 11.77 -3.38
N GLU A 33 1.97 11.85 -4.03
CA GLU A 33 0.89 12.74 -3.64
C GLU A 33 0.41 12.45 -2.22
N LEU A 34 0.30 11.19 -1.85
CA LEU A 34 -0.09 10.81 -0.49
C LEU A 34 0.96 11.26 0.53
N GLN A 35 2.24 11.09 0.23
CA GLN A 35 3.32 11.50 1.13
C GLN A 35 3.36 13.00 1.35
N GLU A 36 2.88 13.79 0.39
CA GLU A 36 2.78 15.24 0.47
C GLU A 36 1.46 15.72 1.08
N HIS A 37 0.52 14.81 1.29
CA HIS A 37 -0.79 15.16 1.84
C HIS A 37 -0.65 15.62 3.30
N PRO A 38 -1.36 16.71 3.69
CA PRO A 38 -1.25 17.24 5.05
C PRO A 38 -1.58 16.23 6.16
N GLN A 39 -2.43 15.26 5.88
CA GLN A 39 -2.83 14.24 6.86
C GLN A 39 -1.95 12.99 6.85
N PHE A 40 -0.92 12.94 6.00
CA PHE A 40 -0.07 11.75 5.92
C PHE A 40 0.56 11.40 7.26
N ASN A 41 1.03 12.39 8.01
CA ASN A 41 1.69 12.16 9.30
C ASN A 41 0.74 11.64 10.38
N SER A 42 -0.58 11.81 10.22
CA SER A 42 -1.56 11.27 11.17
C SER A 42 -1.91 9.81 10.91
N LEU A 43 -1.54 9.27 9.75
CA LEU A 43 -1.86 7.90 9.38
C LEU A 43 -1.18 6.89 10.29
N GLN A 44 -1.95 5.91 10.75
CA GLN A 44 -1.48 4.74 11.49
C GLN A 44 -1.54 3.48 10.64
N HIS A 45 -2.45 3.46 9.64
CA HIS A 45 -2.55 2.34 8.71
C HIS A 45 -3.05 2.78 7.34
N ILE A 46 -2.66 2.02 6.31
CA ILE A 46 -3.13 2.16 4.94
C ILE A 46 -3.54 0.77 4.45
N ILE A 47 -4.71 0.68 3.83
CA ILE A 47 -5.13 -0.52 3.13
C ILE A 47 -5.01 -0.24 1.63
N GLU A 48 -4.14 -0.97 0.96
CA GLU A 48 -3.92 -0.88 -0.47
C GLU A 48 -4.64 -2.04 -1.14
N ASP A 49 -5.78 -1.77 -1.76
CA ASP A 49 -6.70 -2.79 -2.27
C ASP A 49 -6.58 -2.92 -3.80
N TYR A 50 -5.98 -4.02 -4.25
CA TYR A 50 -5.77 -4.30 -5.67
C TYR A 50 -6.77 -5.30 -6.25
N THR A 51 -7.85 -5.63 -5.54
CA THR A 51 -8.80 -6.66 -5.99
C THR A 51 -9.50 -6.32 -7.30
N ASP A 52 -9.71 -5.03 -7.58
CA ASP A 52 -10.35 -4.58 -8.82
C ASP A 52 -9.34 -4.09 -9.88
N ALA A 53 -8.06 -4.23 -9.61
CA ALA A 53 -7.02 -3.97 -10.61
C ALA A 53 -6.99 -5.12 -11.62
N THR A 54 -6.81 -4.80 -12.91
CA THR A 54 -6.84 -5.80 -13.97
C THR A 54 -5.46 -6.30 -14.38
N ASN A 55 -4.39 -5.68 -13.85
CA ASN A 55 -3.01 -6.06 -14.14
C ASN A 55 -2.13 -5.83 -12.92
N ALA A 56 -0.92 -6.41 -12.94
CA ALA A 56 0.12 -6.09 -11.98
C ALA A 56 1.03 -5.03 -12.61
N PRO A 57 1.09 -3.80 -12.06
CA PRO A 57 1.84 -2.71 -12.71
C PRO A 57 3.35 -2.81 -12.55
N PHE A 58 3.82 -3.70 -11.67
CA PHE A 58 5.25 -3.80 -11.36
C PHE A 58 5.85 -5.10 -11.87
N GLN A 59 6.98 -4.97 -12.54
CA GLN A 59 7.85 -6.12 -12.79
C GLN A 59 8.70 -6.38 -11.54
N PRO A 60 9.27 -7.58 -11.36
CA PRO A 60 10.11 -7.86 -10.19
C PRO A 60 11.26 -6.86 -9.99
N THR A 61 11.79 -6.33 -11.08
CA THR A 61 12.86 -5.32 -11.03
C THR A 61 12.39 -3.96 -10.53
N ASP A 62 11.09 -3.67 -10.64
CA ASP A 62 10.52 -2.38 -10.25
C ASP A 62 10.22 -2.30 -8.75
N ILE A 63 10.03 -3.44 -8.10
CA ILE A 63 9.58 -3.48 -6.71
C ILE A 63 10.59 -2.83 -5.77
N LYS A 64 11.88 -3.02 -6.02
CA LYS A 64 12.91 -2.40 -5.20
C LYS A 64 12.83 -0.88 -5.26
N ASP A 65 12.72 -0.32 -6.46
CA ASP A 65 12.65 1.12 -6.66
C ASP A 65 11.36 1.69 -6.09
N PHE A 66 10.24 1.01 -6.30
CA PHE A 66 8.96 1.41 -5.72
C PHE A 66 9.03 1.40 -4.19
N SER A 67 9.61 0.36 -3.61
CA SER A 67 9.76 0.25 -2.16
C SER A 67 10.62 1.37 -1.60
N SER A 68 11.66 1.79 -2.33
CA SER A 68 12.49 2.93 -1.94
C SER A 68 11.68 4.23 -1.89
N VAL A 69 10.79 4.45 -2.85
CA VAL A 69 9.91 5.62 -2.85
C VAL A 69 8.95 5.59 -1.66
N VAL A 70 8.33 4.44 -1.40
CA VAL A 70 7.40 4.28 -0.27
C VAL A 70 8.10 4.57 1.06
N SER A 71 9.35 4.16 1.21
CA SER A 71 10.09 4.30 2.46
C SER A 71 10.73 5.68 2.68
N LEU A 72 10.60 6.61 1.73
CA LEU A 72 11.22 7.94 1.83
C LEU A 72 10.85 8.69 3.12
N ARG A 73 9.66 8.50 3.64
CA ARG A 73 9.18 9.19 4.85
C ARG A 73 9.30 8.33 6.11
N ALA A 74 9.86 7.11 5.99
CA ALA A 74 9.91 6.17 7.12
C ALA A 74 10.75 6.70 8.29
N ASN A 75 11.77 7.51 8.03
CA ASN A 75 12.63 8.06 9.07
C ASN A 75 11.97 9.20 9.86
N THR A 76 10.97 9.86 9.29
CA THR A 76 10.30 11.01 9.90
C THR A 76 8.91 10.66 10.42
N LYS A 77 8.37 9.52 10.01
CA LYS A 77 7.06 9.05 10.39
C LYS A 77 7.19 7.85 11.32
N ARG A 78 6.34 7.79 12.34
CA ARG A 78 6.24 6.64 13.24
C ARG A 78 5.75 5.41 12.48
N ALA A 79 5.81 4.27 13.14
CA ALA A 79 5.38 2.99 12.59
C ALA A 79 4.03 3.12 11.87
N LEU A 80 3.98 2.59 10.66
CA LEU A 80 2.81 2.58 9.80
C LEU A 80 2.52 1.14 9.43
N LYS A 81 1.26 0.72 9.52
CA LYS A 81 0.83 -0.58 9.02
C LYS A 81 0.31 -0.44 7.60
N ILE A 82 0.84 -1.23 6.69
CA ILE A 82 0.39 -1.28 5.30
C ILE A 82 -0.18 -2.67 5.05
N ALA A 83 -1.50 -2.74 4.83
CA ALA A 83 -2.17 -3.97 4.46
C ALA A 83 -2.38 -3.97 2.95
N ILE A 84 -1.86 -4.97 2.26
CA ILE A 84 -2.05 -5.12 0.82
C ILE A 84 -3.09 -6.20 0.60
N ILE A 85 -4.20 -5.85 -0.05
CA ILE A 85 -5.18 -6.84 -0.47
C ILE A 85 -4.85 -7.21 -1.90
N SER A 86 -4.31 -8.41 -2.07
CA SER A 86 -3.85 -8.92 -3.34
C SER A 86 -4.97 -9.64 -4.08
N ARG A 87 -4.88 -9.65 -5.41
CA ARG A 87 -5.67 -10.57 -6.21
C ARG A 87 -5.18 -11.99 -5.94
N ASP A 88 -6.09 -12.95 -5.99
CA ASP A 88 -5.77 -14.36 -5.79
C ASP A 88 -5.11 -14.92 -7.07
N SER A 89 -3.87 -14.53 -7.30
CA SER A 89 -3.04 -15.03 -8.39
C SER A 89 -1.60 -15.15 -7.92
N PRO A 90 -0.84 -16.13 -8.43
CA PRO A 90 0.56 -16.28 -8.04
C PRO A 90 1.41 -15.04 -8.31
N GLU A 91 1.20 -14.36 -9.43
CA GLU A 91 1.95 -13.15 -9.79
C GLU A 91 1.68 -12.01 -8.82
N SER A 92 0.40 -11.72 -8.56
CA SER A 92 0.02 -10.65 -7.65
C SER A 92 0.52 -10.91 -6.23
N THR A 93 0.39 -12.14 -5.76
CA THR A 93 0.86 -12.55 -4.44
C THR A 93 2.37 -12.42 -4.32
N ALA A 94 3.13 -12.87 -5.33
CA ALA A 94 4.58 -12.77 -5.33
C ALA A 94 5.04 -11.31 -5.29
N THR A 95 4.42 -10.45 -6.08
CA THR A 95 4.72 -9.02 -6.10
C THR A 95 4.45 -8.38 -4.75
N ALA A 96 3.30 -8.66 -4.14
CA ALA A 96 2.94 -8.12 -2.84
C ALA A 96 3.90 -8.59 -1.75
N ASN A 97 4.27 -9.86 -1.75
CA ASN A 97 5.22 -10.41 -0.79
C ASN A 97 6.61 -9.80 -0.94
N SER A 98 7.06 -9.57 -2.17
CA SER A 98 8.34 -8.90 -2.42
C SER A 98 8.35 -7.49 -1.85
N PHE A 99 7.26 -6.74 -2.03
CA PHE A 99 7.13 -5.41 -1.45
C PHE A 99 7.20 -5.47 0.08
N CYS A 100 6.49 -6.38 0.70
CA CYS A 100 6.52 -6.53 2.16
C CYS A 100 7.92 -6.88 2.67
N ASP A 101 8.67 -7.70 1.94
CA ASP A 101 10.05 -8.04 2.31
C ASP A 101 10.96 -6.81 2.31
N TYR A 102 10.83 -5.93 1.31
CA TYR A 102 11.58 -4.68 1.30
C TYR A 102 11.18 -3.76 2.46
N MET A 103 9.91 -3.75 2.84
CA MET A 103 9.42 -2.91 3.94
C MET A 103 9.97 -3.33 5.31
N LYS A 104 10.46 -4.55 5.45
CA LYS A 104 11.10 -5.01 6.69
C LYS A 104 12.36 -4.21 7.05
N GLN A 105 12.93 -3.49 6.09
CA GLN A 105 14.13 -2.67 6.30
C GLN A 105 13.82 -1.30 6.88
N CYS A 106 12.56 -0.96 7.09
CA CYS A 106 12.15 0.31 7.66
C CYS A 106 11.14 0.10 8.79
N HIS A 107 10.58 1.19 9.33
CA HIS A 107 9.65 1.13 10.44
C HIS A 107 8.22 0.75 10.05
N TYR A 108 7.96 0.52 8.78
CA TYR A 108 6.63 0.17 8.30
C TYR A 108 6.41 -1.34 8.39
N GLU A 109 5.29 -1.74 8.99
CA GLU A 109 4.84 -3.12 8.96
C GLU A 109 3.99 -3.34 7.72
N CYS A 110 4.24 -4.40 6.96
CA CYS A 110 3.50 -4.70 5.75
C CYS A 110 3.07 -6.16 5.74
N LYS A 111 1.82 -6.41 5.38
CA LYS A 111 1.28 -7.77 5.32
C LYS A 111 0.29 -7.91 4.17
N VAL A 112 0.24 -9.10 3.58
CA VAL A 112 -0.63 -9.40 2.44
C VAL A 112 -1.88 -10.12 2.91
N PHE A 113 -3.01 -9.70 2.37
CA PHE A 113 -4.33 -10.28 2.65
C PHE A 113 -5.07 -10.52 1.34
N TYR A 114 -6.16 -11.28 1.40
CA TYR A 114 -7.02 -11.55 0.26
C TYR A 114 -8.45 -11.05 0.46
N SER A 115 -8.73 -10.44 1.60
CA SER A 115 -10.05 -9.83 1.87
C SER A 115 -9.92 -8.57 2.69
N VAL A 116 -10.88 -7.66 2.54
CA VAL A 116 -10.96 -6.43 3.31
C VAL A 116 -11.13 -6.73 4.80
N VAL A 117 -11.94 -7.73 5.14
CA VAL A 117 -12.23 -8.08 6.54
C VAL A 117 -10.96 -8.46 7.29
N THR A 118 -10.14 -9.35 6.73
CA THR A 118 -8.91 -9.78 7.39
C THR A 118 -7.89 -8.64 7.50
N ALA A 119 -7.81 -7.79 6.48
CA ALA A 119 -6.94 -6.61 6.51
C ALA A 119 -7.36 -5.64 7.60
N LEU A 120 -8.67 -5.34 7.70
CA LEU A 120 -9.20 -4.45 8.74
C LEU A 120 -8.93 -4.97 10.15
N LEU A 121 -9.09 -6.26 10.37
CA LEU A 121 -8.81 -6.86 11.66
C LEU A 121 -7.34 -6.69 12.06
N TRP A 122 -6.43 -6.85 11.12
CA TRP A 122 -5.01 -6.71 11.41
C TRP A 122 -4.60 -5.26 11.70
N VAL A 123 -5.08 -4.30 10.90
CA VAL A 123 -4.66 -2.90 11.06
C VAL A 123 -5.19 -2.28 12.35
N LYS A 124 -6.30 -2.80 12.90
CA LYS A 124 -6.90 -2.30 14.12
C LYS A 124 -6.33 -2.91 15.39
N VAL A 125 -5.50 -3.92 15.27
CA VAL A 125 -4.80 -4.50 16.43
C VAL A 125 -3.61 -3.60 16.76
N SER A 126 -3.58 -3.11 17.97
CA SER A 126 -2.49 -2.27 18.46
C SER A 126 -1.29 -3.08 18.94
#